data_c92bd11c43758bda37decaf8827132b5
#
_entry.id   c92bd11c43758bda37decaf8827132b5
#
_cell.length_a   1.000
_cell.length_b   1.000
_cell.length_c   1.000
_cell.angle_alpha   90.00
_cell.angle_beta   90.00
_cell.angle_gamma   90.00
#
_symmetry.space_group_name_H-M   'P 1'
#
loop_
_entity.id
_entity.type
_entity.pdbx_description
1 polymer ?
#
loop_
_entity_poly.entity_id
_entity_poly.type
_entity_poly.pdbx_seq_one_letter_code
_entity_poly.pdbx_strand_id
1 'polypeptide(L)'
;MGRSGIDLYSNDVGAPFPEITSFAAYVGGSPLNISVSARRLGLKTALLTAVGADPVGDFILHFLNNEGIETRYIPRKPGRRTSAVILGIEPPDKFPLVYYRENCADIALTIDDVLAAPVTRARVLQFAGTNLSLEPSRSATQFAAELA
;
A
#
# COMPACT_ATOMS: atom_id res chain seq x y z
N MET A 1 4.19 4.82 -6.89
CA MET A 1 4.33 5.38 -5.54
C MET A 1 2.97 5.49 -4.87
N GLY A 2 2.87 5.15 -3.57
CA GLY A 2 1.64 5.35 -2.81
C GLY A 2 1.41 4.34 -1.69
N ARG A 3 0.17 4.20 -1.25
CA ARG A 3 -0.22 3.33 -0.14
C ARG A 3 0.03 1.85 -0.42
N SER A 4 0.49 1.15 0.60
CA SER A 4 0.37 -0.30 0.73
C SER A 4 -0.24 -0.64 2.10
N GLY A 5 -0.97 -1.73 2.18
CA GLY A 5 -1.63 -2.18 3.41
C GLY A 5 -2.03 -3.64 3.33
N ILE A 6 -2.61 -4.14 4.41
CA ILE A 6 -3.30 -5.42 4.41
C ILE A 6 -4.80 -5.19 4.22
N ASP A 7 -5.42 -5.97 3.35
CA ASP A 7 -6.86 -5.99 3.17
C ASP A 7 -7.39 -7.35 3.68
N LEU A 8 -8.28 -7.28 4.67
CA LEU A 8 -8.94 -8.44 5.27
C LEU A 8 -10.37 -8.54 4.73
N TYR A 9 -10.62 -9.50 3.87
CA TYR A 9 -11.92 -9.74 3.25
C TYR A 9 -12.64 -10.86 3.95
N SER A 10 -13.92 -10.61 4.29
CA SER A 10 -14.77 -11.65 4.91
C SER A 10 -14.84 -12.92 4.07
N ASN A 11 -14.64 -14.06 4.70
CA ASN A 11 -14.95 -15.37 4.11
C ASN A 11 -16.45 -15.68 4.17
N ASP A 12 -17.19 -15.02 5.07
CA ASP A 12 -18.62 -15.23 5.30
C ASP A 12 -19.43 -14.30 4.39
N VAL A 13 -19.47 -14.64 3.09
CA VAL A 13 -20.17 -13.83 2.06
C VAL A 13 -21.66 -13.82 2.36
N GLY A 14 -22.24 -12.61 2.45
CA GLY A 14 -23.66 -12.38 2.75
C GLY A 14 -23.96 -12.23 4.24
N ALA A 15 -23.01 -12.52 5.13
CA ALA A 15 -23.21 -12.31 6.57
C ALA A 15 -23.16 -10.81 6.92
N PRO A 16 -24.05 -10.32 7.80
CA PRO A 16 -23.91 -9.00 8.41
C PRO A 16 -22.58 -8.86 9.13
N PHE A 17 -21.99 -7.66 9.09
CA PHE A 17 -20.64 -7.45 9.62
C PHE A 17 -20.42 -7.98 11.06
N PRO A 18 -21.38 -7.85 12.03
CA PRO A 18 -21.23 -8.40 13.38
C PRO A 18 -21.21 -9.94 13.46
N GLU A 19 -21.64 -10.62 12.40
CA GLU A 19 -21.74 -12.09 12.35
C GLU A 19 -20.56 -12.73 11.62
N ILE A 20 -19.61 -11.92 11.10
CA ILE A 20 -18.42 -12.42 10.42
C ILE A 20 -17.53 -13.16 11.41
N THR A 21 -17.14 -14.39 11.07
CA THR A 21 -16.32 -15.26 11.92
C THR A 21 -14.87 -15.36 11.45
N SER A 22 -14.60 -15.09 10.17
CA SER A 22 -13.24 -15.21 9.61
C SER A 22 -12.99 -14.28 8.43
N PHE A 23 -11.69 -13.98 8.20
CA PHE A 23 -11.22 -13.13 7.12
C PHE A 23 -10.06 -13.77 6.40
N ALA A 24 -10.01 -13.59 5.07
CA ALA A 24 -8.84 -13.87 4.25
C ALA A 24 -7.97 -12.61 4.15
N ALA A 25 -6.64 -12.78 4.24
CA ALA A 25 -5.68 -11.70 4.20
C ALA A 25 -5.09 -11.56 2.80
N TYR A 26 -5.11 -10.34 2.28
CA TYR A 26 -4.53 -9.95 1.00
C TYR A 26 -3.67 -8.70 1.16
N VAL A 27 -2.75 -8.49 0.23
CA VAL A 27 -2.10 -7.19 0.12
C VAL A 27 -3.04 -6.20 -0.55
N GLY A 28 -3.04 -4.95 -0.10
CA GLY A 28 -3.92 -3.92 -0.60
C GLY A 28 -3.20 -2.63 -0.95
N GLY A 29 -3.92 -1.78 -1.65
CA GLY A 29 -3.43 -0.49 -2.13
C GLY A 29 -3.25 -0.45 -3.65
N SER A 30 -3.90 0.50 -4.31
CA SER A 30 -3.84 0.66 -5.76
C SER A 30 -2.40 0.71 -6.30
N PRO A 31 -1.43 1.48 -5.74
CA PRO A 31 -0.05 1.47 -6.22
C PRO A 31 0.65 0.11 -6.09
N LEU A 32 0.37 -0.63 -5.01
CA LEU A 32 0.90 -1.98 -4.83
C LEU A 32 0.34 -2.91 -5.92
N ASN A 33 -0.97 -2.92 -6.11
CA ASN A 33 -1.64 -3.76 -7.10
C ASN A 33 -1.16 -3.45 -8.53
N ILE A 34 -0.97 -2.16 -8.86
CA ILE A 34 -0.41 -1.73 -10.15
C ILE A 34 1.02 -2.24 -10.32
N SER A 35 1.85 -2.16 -9.28
CA SER A 35 3.24 -2.65 -9.32
C SER A 35 3.29 -4.15 -9.57
N VAL A 36 2.44 -4.92 -8.89
CA VAL A 36 2.33 -6.39 -9.05
C VAL A 36 1.84 -6.74 -10.45
N SER A 37 0.76 -6.11 -10.91
CA SER A 37 0.21 -6.37 -12.24
C SER A 37 1.20 -6.03 -13.35
N ALA A 38 1.88 -4.88 -13.25
CA ALA A 38 2.91 -4.48 -14.20
C ALA A 38 4.10 -5.47 -14.19
N ARG A 39 4.51 -5.96 -13.01
CA ARG A 39 5.56 -6.97 -12.89
C ARG A 39 5.17 -8.28 -13.56
N ARG A 40 3.95 -8.75 -13.33
CA ARG A 40 3.42 -9.98 -13.94
C ARG A 40 3.29 -9.88 -15.47
N LEU A 41 3.13 -8.64 -15.99
CA LEU A 41 3.15 -8.34 -17.42
C LEU A 41 4.57 -8.16 -17.99
N GLY A 42 5.62 -8.44 -17.21
CA GLY A 42 7.01 -8.44 -17.66
C GLY A 42 7.75 -7.11 -17.50
N LEU A 43 7.16 -6.09 -16.89
CA LEU A 43 7.84 -4.84 -16.64
C LEU A 43 8.79 -4.94 -15.42
N LYS A 44 9.86 -4.16 -15.43
CA LYS A 44 10.70 -3.94 -14.25
C LYS A 44 10.04 -2.89 -13.38
N THR A 45 9.59 -3.28 -12.20
CA THR A 45 8.86 -2.42 -11.28
C THR A 45 9.55 -2.29 -9.93
N ALA A 46 9.42 -1.13 -9.33
CA ALA A 46 9.72 -0.87 -7.92
C ALA A 46 8.51 -0.16 -7.31
N LEU A 47 8.25 -0.43 -6.04
CA LEU A 47 7.19 0.26 -5.30
C LEU A 47 7.83 1.19 -4.26
N LEU A 48 7.57 2.49 -4.38
CA LEU A 48 7.88 3.46 -3.34
C LEU A 48 6.65 3.65 -2.46
N THR A 49 6.69 3.06 -1.29
CA THR A 49 5.71 3.12 -0.21
C THR A 49 6.46 3.10 1.12
N ALA A 50 5.77 3.07 2.24
CA ALA A 50 6.39 2.79 3.53
C ALA A 50 5.51 1.83 4.33
N VAL A 51 6.16 1.02 5.17
CA VAL A 51 5.51 0.09 6.08
C VAL A 51 5.95 0.34 7.52
N GLY A 52 5.16 -0.09 8.49
CA GLY A 52 5.54 -0.09 9.88
C GLY A 52 6.63 -1.13 10.19
N ALA A 53 7.26 -1.02 11.34
CA ALA A 53 8.08 -2.08 11.92
C ALA A 53 7.17 -3.07 12.66
N ASP A 54 6.24 -3.70 11.93
CA ASP A 54 5.20 -4.57 12.44
C ASP A 54 4.99 -5.81 11.54
N PRO A 55 4.33 -6.87 12.03
CA PRO A 55 4.09 -8.09 11.26
C PRO A 55 3.30 -7.87 9.97
N VAL A 56 2.46 -6.83 9.89
CA VAL A 56 1.72 -6.49 8.67
C VAL A 56 2.68 -5.94 7.60
N GLY A 57 3.65 -5.13 8.02
CA GLY A 57 4.74 -4.68 7.14
C GLY A 57 5.57 -5.85 6.62
N ASP A 58 5.86 -6.85 7.48
CA ASP A 58 6.57 -8.06 7.08
C ASP A 58 5.77 -8.87 6.05
N PHE A 59 4.46 -9.01 6.25
CA PHE A 59 3.56 -9.67 5.32
C PHE A 59 3.60 -9.02 3.92
N ILE A 60 3.55 -7.70 3.86
CA ILE A 60 3.60 -6.96 2.58
C ILE A 60 4.95 -7.13 1.90
N LEU A 61 6.06 -6.97 2.63
CA LEU A 61 7.40 -7.12 2.06
C LEU A 61 7.66 -8.54 1.58
N HIS A 62 7.21 -9.55 2.33
CA HIS A 62 7.31 -10.95 1.93
C HIS A 62 6.56 -11.19 0.62
N PHE A 63 5.33 -10.71 0.50
CA PHE A 63 4.54 -10.84 -0.73
C PHE A 63 5.25 -10.17 -1.92
N LEU A 64 5.70 -8.93 -1.77
CA LEU A 64 6.37 -8.18 -2.84
C LEU A 64 7.68 -8.86 -3.30
N ASN A 65 8.45 -9.41 -2.36
CA ASN A 65 9.67 -10.16 -2.68
C ASN A 65 9.35 -11.43 -3.49
N ASN A 66 8.28 -12.15 -3.14
CA ASN A 66 7.84 -13.33 -3.89
C ASN A 66 7.35 -12.98 -5.30
N GLU A 67 6.79 -11.79 -5.51
CA GLU A 67 6.44 -11.26 -6.84
C GLU A 67 7.65 -10.71 -7.62
N GLY A 68 8.84 -10.69 -7.01
CA GLY A 68 10.07 -10.17 -7.62
C GLY A 68 10.07 -8.67 -7.83
N ILE A 69 9.35 -7.94 -6.96
CA ILE A 69 9.35 -6.48 -6.94
C ILE A 69 10.49 -5.99 -6.04
N GLU A 70 11.18 -4.94 -6.49
CA GLU A 70 12.26 -4.33 -5.73
C GLU A 70 11.72 -3.62 -4.47
N THR A 71 12.09 -4.12 -3.30
CA THR A 71 11.61 -3.65 -1.98
C THR A 71 12.59 -2.78 -1.22
N ARG A 72 13.85 -2.63 -1.70
CA ARG A 72 14.89 -1.84 -0.99
C ARG A 72 14.53 -0.37 -0.78
N TYR A 73 13.58 0.14 -1.57
CA TYR A 73 13.11 1.52 -1.49
C TYR A 73 11.84 1.67 -0.65
N ILE A 74 11.49 0.66 0.13
CA ILE A 74 10.34 0.68 1.04
C ILE A 74 10.87 0.86 2.47
N PRO A 75 10.91 2.09 3.00
CA PRO A 75 11.37 2.32 4.36
C PRO A 75 10.39 1.75 5.39
N ARG A 76 10.95 1.28 6.50
CA ARG A 76 10.18 1.04 7.72
C ARG A 76 10.15 2.31 8.56
N LYS A 77 8.96 2.74 8.95
CA LYS A 77 8.77 3.97 9.74
C LYS A 77 8.55 3.61 11.21
N PRO A 78 9.57 3.79 12.09
CA PRO A 78 9.44 3.52 13.52
C PRO A 78 8.27 4.32 14.14
N GLY A 79 7.53 3.69 15.05
CA GLY A 79 6.39 4.33 15.72
C GLY A 79 5.14 4.49 14.85
N ARG A 80 5.18 4.08 13.58
CA ARG A 80 4.04 4.06 12.66
C ARG A 80 3.59 2.63 12.41
N ARG A 81 2.30 2.44 12.20
CA ARG A 81 1.72 1.13 11.83
C ARG A 81 1.53 1.04 10.32
N THR A 82 1.53 -0.19 9.82
CA THR A 82 1.10 -0.46 8.45
C THR A 82 -0.43 -0.35 8.38
N SER A 83 -0.96 0.22 7.29
CA SER A 83 -2.41 0.42 7.13
C SER A 83 -3.14 -0.91 6.91
N ALA A 84 -4.40 -0.95 7.36
CA ALA A 84 -5.27 -2.11 7.22
C ALA A 84 -6.67 -1.70 6.78
N VAL A 85 -7.33 -2.57 6.01
CA VAL A 85 -8.74 -2.48 5.65
C VAL A 85 -9.43 -3.76 6.09
N ILE A 86 -10.61 -3.65 6.67
CA ILE A 86 -11.48 -4.78 6.96
C ILE A 86 -12.76 -4.59 6.16
N LEU A 87 -13.12 -5.59 5.36
CA LEU A 87 -14.25 -5.54 4.43
C LEU A 87 -15.22 -6.69 4.68
N GLY A 88 -16.49 -6.35 4.94
CA GLY A 88 -17.61 -7.27 4.82
C GLY A 88 -18.09 -7.39 3.39
N ILE A 89 -18.68 -8.51 3.01
CA ILE A 89 -19.19 -8.77 1.67
C ILE A 89 -20.66 -9.18 1.77
N GLU A 90 -21.56 -8.21 1.60
CA GLU A 90 -23.00 -8.38 1.63
C GLU A 90 -23.59 -8.06 0.24
N PRO A 91 -23.51 -8.99 -0.72
CA PRO A 91 -24.07 -8.76 -2.06
C PRO A 91 -25.60 -8.49 -2.02
N PRO A 92 -26.15 -7.77 -3.03
CA PRO A 92 -25.46 -7.33 -4.26
C PRO A 92 -24.71 -6.00 -4.12
N ASP A 93 -25.02 -5.16 -3.13
CA ASP A 93 -24.65 -3.74 -3.12
C ASP A 93 -24.08 -3.23 -1.79
N LYS A 94 -23.93 -4.09 -0.78
CA LYS A 94 -23.37 -3.72 0.52
C LYS A 94 -22.00 -4.31 0.72
N PHE A 95 -21.03 -3.43 0.98
CA PHE A 95 -19.63 -3.78 1.23
C PHE A 95 -19.11 -2.92 2.39
N PRO A 96 -19.56 -3.19 3.65
CA PRO A 96 -19.12 -2.41 4.80
C PRO A 96 -17.61 -2.51 4.97
N LEU A 97 -16.96 -1.33 5.03
CA LEU A 97 -15.51 -1.23 5.03
C LEU A 97 -15.06 -0.35 6.21
N VAL A 98 -14.07 -0.84 6.95
CA VAL A 98 -13.36 -0.07 7.96
C VAL A 98 -11.92 0.13 7.50
N TYR A 99 -11.48 1.40 7.46
CA TYR A 99 -10.17 1.76 6.99
C TYR A 99 -9.29 2.32 8.12
N TYR A 100 -8.35 1.51 8.57
CA TYR A 100 -7.38 1.88 9.60
C TYR A 100 -6.14 2.48 8.96
N ARG A 101 -6.13 3.80 8.78
CA ARG A 101 -5.01 4.52 8.16
C ARG A 101 -4.52 5.71 8.99
N GLU A 102 -5.06 5.94 10.17
CA GLU A 102 -4.61 7.02 11.04
C GLU A 102 -3.14 6.81 11.43
N ASN A 103 -2.32 7.83 11.22
CA ASN A 103 -0.91 7.84 11.59
C ASN A 103 -0.09 6.66 11.04
N CYS A 104 -0.47 6.12 9.87
CA CYS A 104 0.21 4.97 9.27
C CYS A 104 1.52 5.34 8.56
N ALA A 105 2.34 4.34 8.29
CA ALA A 105 3.67 4.48 7.74
C ALA A 105 3.69 5.10 6.33
N ASP A 106 2.72 4.75 5.48
CA ASP A 106 2.62 5.28 4.12
C ASP A 106 2.39 6.80 4.06
N ILE A 107 1.74 7.37 5.09
CA ILE A 107 1.58 8.82 5.23
C ILE A 107 2.90 9.51 5.64
N ALA A 108 3.82 8.77 6.26
CA ALA A 108 5.10 9.28 6.74
C ALA A 108 6.21 9.22 5.68
N LEU A 109 5.90 9.00 4.41
CA LEU A 109 6.87 9.14 3.32
C LEU A 109 7.34 10.59 3.22
N THR A 110 8.66 10.76 3.09
CA THR A 110 9.31 12.07 3.03
C THR A 110 10.01 12.28 1.68
N ILE A 111 10.45 13.50 1.43
CA ILE A 111 11.29 13.84 0.26
C ILE A 111 12.60 13.02 0.28
N ASP A 112 13.18 12.78 1.45
CA ASP A 112 14.41 11.97 1.55
C ASP A 112 14.18 10.53 1.11
N ASP A 113 13.01 9.95 1.39
CA ASP A 113 12.65 8.61 0.89
C ASP A 113 12.54 8.60 -0.65
N VAL A 114 12.05 9.69 -1.24
CA VAL A 114 12.00 9.87 -2.70
C VAL A 114 13.40 9.96 -3.30
N LEU A 115 14.28 10.76 -2.69
CA LEU A 115 15.67 10.92 -3.12
C LEU A 115 16.48 9.63 -3.02
N ALA A 116 16.16 8.77 -2.06
CA ALA A 116 16.78 7.45 -1.92
C ALA A 116 16.33 6.45 -2.99
N ALA A 117 15.22 6.72 -3.70
CA ALA A 117 14.66 5.87 -4.74
C ALA A 117 15.10 6.33 -6.15
N PRO A 118 15.19 5.44 -7.15
CA PRO A 118 15.66 5.78 -8.48
C PRO A 118 14.59 6.44 -9.35
N VAL A 119 13.88 7.44 -8.84
CA VAL A 119 12.78 8.12 -9.53
C VAL A 119 13.22 8.68 -10.88
N THR A 120 14.35 9.39 -10.93
CA THR A 120 14.91 9.97 -12.16
C THR A 120 15.37 8.94 -13.21
N ARG A 121 15.49 7.68 -12.83
CA ARG A 121 15.87 6.58 -13.73
C ARG A 121 14.67 5.78 -14.21
N ALA A 122 13.49 6.06 -13.68
CA ALA A 122 12.26 5.43 -14.10
C ALA A 122 11.77 6.02 -15.44
N ARG A 123 11.22 5.18 -16.31
CA ARG A 123 10.58 5.64 -17.55
C ARG A 123 9.18 6.20 -17.32
N VAL A 124 8.55 5.75 -16.24
CA VAL A 124 7.21 6.16 -15.81
C VAL A 124 7.17 6.15 -14.30
N LEU A 125 6.69 7.23 -13.71
CA LEU A 125 6.27 7.31 -12.33
C LEU A 125 4.74 7.30 -12.28
N GLN A 126 4.16 6.33 -11.56
CA GLN A 126 2.74 6.29 -11.24
C GLN A 126 2.56 6.56 -9.75
N PHE A 127 1.62 7.41 -9.39
CA PHE A 127 1.26 7.64 -7.99
C PHE A 127 -0.26 7.67 -7.80
N ALA A 128 -0.71 7.37 -6.57
CA ALA A 128 -2.12 7.38 -6.22
C ALA A 128 -2.50 8.64 -5.45
N GLY A 129 -3.71 9.14 -5.67
CA GLY A 129 -4.24 10.32 -5.00
C GLY A 129 -4.32 10.21 -3.48
N THR A 130 -4.36 8.99 -2.92
CA THR A 130 -4.36 8.77 -1.47
C THR A 130 -3.13 9.34 -0.76
N ASN A 131 -1.98 9.42 -1.44
CA ASN A 131 -0.76 10.02 -0.88
C ASN A 131 -0.76 11.55 -0.90
N LEU A 132 -1.71 12.16 -1.62
CA LEU A 132 -1.90 13.61 -1.64
C LEU A 132 -2.81 14.11 -0.51
N SER A 133 -3.34 13.23 0.33
CA SER A 133 -4.32 13.60 1.36
C SER A 133 -3.70 14.27 2.59
N LEU A 134 -2.51 13.85 3.00
CA LEU A 134 -1.87 14.29 4.24
C LEU A 134 -0.36 14.50 4.08
N GLU A 135 0.21 15.38 4.91
CA GLU A 135 1.66 15.55 5.03
C GLU A 135 2.29 14.46 5.93
N PRO A 136 3.57 14.12 5.70
CA PRO A 136 4.49 14.63 4.67
C PRO A 136 4.36 13.94 3.30
N SER A 137 3.53 12.88 3.17
CA SER A 137 3.43 12.10 1.93
C SER A 137 2.93 12.93 0.74
N ARG A 138 2.13 14.00 0.98
CA ARG A 138 1.70 14.92 -0.08
C ARG A 138 2.90 15.61 -0.72
N SER A 139 3.71 16.31 0.07
CA SER A 139 4.91 17.00 -0.41
C SER A 139 5.90 16.05 -1.07
N ALA A 140 6.10 14.85 -0.49
CA ALA A 140 6.95 13.83 -1.08
C ALA A 140 6.43 13.35 -2.45
N THR A 141 5.11 13.20 -2.60
CA THR A 141 4.51 12.76 -3.88
C THR A 141 4.59 13.84 -4.95
N GLN A 142 4.34 15.10 -4.59
CA GLN A 142 4.49 16.23 -5.49
C GLN A 142 5.94 16.37 -5.95
N PHE A 143 6.89 16.30 -5.02
CA PHE A 143 8.31 16.33 -5.34
C PHE A 143 8.72 15.17 -6.25
N ALA A 144 8.22 13.96 -6.02
CA ALA A 144 8.50 12.82 -6.89
C ALA A 144 7.97 13.03 -8.32
N ALA A 145 6.81 13.67 -8.47
CA ALA A 145 6.24 13.98 -9.77
C ALA A 145 7.03 15.07 -10.53
N GLU A 146 7.57 16.05 -9.81
CA GLU A 146 8.43 17.09 -10.39
C GLU A 146 9.83 16.56 -10.77
N LEU A 147 10.30 15.55 -10.04
CA LEU A 147 11.62 14.94 -10.25
C LEU A 147 11.63 13.95 -11.44
N ALA A 148 10.49 13.36 -11.78
CA ALA A 148 10.36 12.33 -12.81
C ALA A 148 10.30 12.88 -14.24
#